data_9c50740e580b1429e11db8cd627eab03
#
_entry.id   9c50740e580b1429e11db8cd627eab03
#
_cell.length_a   1.000
_cell.length_b   1.000
_cell.length_c   1.000
_cell.angle_alpha   90.00
_cell.angle_beta   90.00
_cell.angle_gamma   90.00
#
_symmetry.space_group_name_H-M   'P 1'
#
loop_
_entity.id
_entity.type
_entity.pdbx_description
1 polymer ?
#
loop_
_entity_poly.entity_id
_entity_poly.type
_entity_poly.pdbx_seq_one_letter_code
_entity_poly.pdbx_strand_id
1 'polypeptide(L)'
;MVSLSLSETLASLSDDDVMALVGPATWANGLRLARSGAVREFSWDEVGERAEARVKEGGLTYRVRVEQGALRPSLSCACPLRGDCPHAVATLIVGREDAREKRRIVPEWSRILEQMLGGDRDHLGDPLALVVDAHDPGVEPSLVPLRRGSSSAWTTKRASWLDLTATQWASVTDGLDPTHVSLMREG
;
A
#
# COMPACT_ATOMS: atom_id res chain seq x y z
N MET A 1 8.64 -19.33 -2.39
CA MET A 1 7.72 -19.00 -1.29
C MET A 1 7.67 -17.49 -1.22
N VAL A 2 6.51 -16.89 -1.45
CA VAL A 2 6.33 -15.43 -1.33
C VAL A 2 6.23 -15.15 0.18
N SER A 3 7.18 -14.38 0.72
CA SER A 3 7.09 -13.90 2.10
C SER A 3 6.08 -12.76 2.14
N LEU A 4 5.05 -12.88 2.97
CA LEU A 4 4.11 -11.79 3.21
C LEU A 4 4.82 -10.67 3.99
N SER A 5 4.54 -9.43 3.65
CA SER A 5 4.98 -8.28 4.45
C SER A 5 4.29 -8.26 5.83
N LEU A 6 4.84 -7.53 6.80
CA LEU A 6 4.18 -7.39 8.11
C LEU A 6 2.77 -6.81 7.97
N SER A 7 2.58 -5.81 7.12
CA SER A 7 1.26 -5.20 6.89
C SER A 7 0.24 -6.21 6.36
N GLU A 8 0.63 -7.08 5.42
CA GLU A 8 -0.23 -8.15 4.90
C GLU A 8 -0.54 -9.20 5.96
N THR A 9 0.47 -9.57 6.75
CA THR A 9 0.32 -10.50 7.87
C THR A 9 -0.66 -9.93 8.89
N LEU A 10 -0.49 -8.66 9.33
CA LEU A 10 -1.39 -8.04 10.30
C LEU A 10 -2.82 -7.91 9.77
N ALA A 11 -3.01 -7.49 8.51
CA ALA A 11 -4.33 -7.37 7.93
C ALA A 11 -5.11 -8.70 7.91
N SER A 12 -4.42 -9.83 7.79
CA SER A 12 -5.02 -11.17 7.76
C SER A 12 -5.39 -11.72 9.15
N LEU A 13 -4.77 -11.22 10.24
CA LEU A 13 -5.03 -11.73 11.59
C LEU A 13 -6.48 -11.50 12.02
N SER A 14 -7.13 -12.54 12.51
CA SER A 14 -8.42 -12.45 13.20
C SER A 14 -8.23 -12.08 14.69
N ASP A 15 -9.31 -11.78 15.37
CA ASP A 15 -9.30 -11.56 16.82
C ASP A 15 -8.90 -12.84 17.57
N ASP A 16 -9.36 -13.99 17.08
CA ASP A 16 -9.04 -15.30 17.66
C ASP A 16 -7.55 -15.62 17.51
N ASP A 17 -6.92 -15.27 16.37
CA ASP A 17 -5.48 -15.43 16.18
C ASP A 17 -4.70 -14.61 17.19
N VAL A 18 -5.08 -13.37 17.42
CA VAL A 18 -4.41 -12.50 18.40
C VAL A 18 -4.65 -12.98 19.83
N MET A 19 -5.88 -13.41 20.17
CA MET A 19 -6.16 -14.00 21.46
C MET A 19 -5.35 -15.28 21.70
N ALA A 20 -5.17 -16.12 20.69
CA ALA A 20 -4.33 -17.30 20.78
C ALA A 20 -2.86 -16.98 21.01
N LEU A 21 -2.37 -15.84 20.48
CA LEU A 21 -0.99 -15.38 20.65
C LEU A 21 -0.68 -14.91 22.07
N VAL A 22 -1.58 -14.14 22.69
CA VAL A 22 -1.29 -13.37 23.92
C VAL A 22 -2.19 -13.72 25.10
N GLY A 23 -3.19 -14.53 24.88
CA GLY A 23 -4.20 -14.90 25.85
C GLY A 23 -5.35 -13.87 25.97
N PRO A 24 -6.54 -14.33 26.43
CA PRO A 24 -7.76 -13.52 26.41
C PRO A 24 -7.72 -12.30 27.33
N ALA A 25 -7.06 -12.37 28.46
CA ALA A 25 -6.96 -11.26 29.41
C ALA A 25 -6.07 -10.12 28.84
N THR A 26 -4.92 -10.46 28.24
CA THR A 26 -4.01 -9.51 27.62
C THR A 26 -4.68 -8.88 26.39
N TRP A 27 -5.39 -9.69 25.58
CA TRP A 27 -6.20 -9.23 24.48
C TRP A 27 -7.24 -8.19 24.90
N ALA A 28 -8.07 -8.49 25.90
CA ALA A 28 -9.13 -7.59 26.35
C ALA A 28 -8.58 -6.24 26.84
N ASN A 29 -7.47 -6.26 27.57
CA ASN A 29 -6.79 -5.05 28.02
C ASN A 29 -6.17 -4.26 26.85
N GLY A 30 -5.55 -4.95 25.90
CA GLY A 30 -5.01 -4.33 24.68
C GLY A 30 -6.09 -3.68 23.83
N LEU A 31 -7.24 -4.37 23.65
CA LEU A 31 -8.38 -3.82 22.93
C LEU A 31 -8.94 -2.56 23.61
N ARG A 32 -9.02 -2.56 24.94
CA ARG A 32 -9.42 -1.38 25.71
C ARG A 32 -8.47 -0.20 25.47
N LEU A 33 -7.16 -0.43 25.48
CA LEU A 33 -6.15 0.59 25.19
C LEU A 33 -6.25 1.11 23.76
N ALA A 34 -6.39 0.23 22.77
CA ALA A 34 -6.56 0.63 21.38
C ALA A 34 -7.79 1.52 21.20
N ARG A 35 -8.95 1.12 21.74
CA ARG A 35 -10.20 1.85 21.64
C ARG A 35 -10.20 3.18 22.39
N SER A 36 -9.44 3.30 23.48
CA SER A 36 -9.30 4.55 24.24
C SER A 36 -8.39 5.57 23.53
N GLY A 37 -7.80 5.23 22.39
CA GLY A 37 -6.84 6.08 21.70
C GLY A 37 -5.54 6.24 22.47
N ALA A 38 -5.17 5.26 23.33
CA ALA A 38 -3.91 5.28 24.05
C ALA A 38 -2.69 5.11 23.13
N VAL A 39 -2.86 4.50 21.95
CA VAL A 39 -1.82 4.36 20.94
C VAL A 39 -1.62 5.70 20.22
N ARG A 40 -0.43 6.21 20.27
CA ARG A 40 -0.01 7.50 19.66
C ARG A 40 1.17 7.27 18.74
N GLU A 41 1.36 8.19 17.79
CA GLU A 41 2.53 8.20 16.90
C GLU A 41 2.77 6.83 16.22
N PHE A 42 1.67 6.16 15.82
CA PHE A 42 1.79 4.91 15.08
C PHE A 42 2.37 5.19 13.68
N SER A 43 3.39 4.41 13.31
CA SER A 43 4.02 4.51 11.99
C SER A 43 4.53 3.15 11.52
N TRP A 44 4.56 2.96 10.20
CA TRP A 44 5.29 1.89 9.54
C TRP A 44 6.68 2.39 9.15
N ASP A 45 7.66 1.50 9.10
CA ASP A 45 8.90 1.81 8.39
C ASP A 45 8.65 1.83 6.87
N GLU A 46 9.61 2.38 6.11
CA GLU A 46 9.48 2.57 4.66
C GLU A 46 9.27 1.26 3.87
N VAL A 47 9.72 0.15 4.41
CA VAL A 47 9.61 -1.18 3.79
C VAL A 47 8.35 -1.92 4.25
N GLY A 48 7.68 -1.45 5.32
CA GLY A 48 6.47 -2.07 5.87
C GLY A 48 6.73 -3.38 6.63
N GLU A 49 7.97 -3.66 7.00
CA GLU A 49 8.36 -4.85 7.78
C GLU A 49 8.35 -4.62 9.29
N ARG A 50 8.20 -3.37 9.71
CA ARG A 50 8.14 -2.96 11.10
C ARG A 50 7.10 -1.87 11.31
N ALA A 51 6.37 -1.98 12.43
CA ALA A 51 5.53 -0.92 12.94
C ALA A 51 6.01 -0.46 14.31
N GLU A 52 6.02 0.85 14.54
CA GLU A 52 6.36 1.44 15.83
C GLU A 52 5.22 2.32 16.33
N ALA A 53 5.05 2.38 17.65
CA ALA A 53 4.08 3.26 18.29
C ALA A 53 4.53 3.69 19.68
N ARG A 54 3.90 4.75 20.18
CA ARG A 54 3.95 5.12 21.58
C ARG A 54 2.59 4.89 22.22
N VAL A 55 2.56 4.14 23.31
CA VAL A 55 1.31 3.84 24.04
C VAL A 55 1.35 4.54 25.39
N LYS A 56 0.32 5.38 25.65
CA LYS A 56 0.21 6.13 26.89
C LYS A 56 -0.77 5.44 27.85
N GLU A 57 -0.30 5.05 29.04
CA GLU A 57 -1.12 4.47 30.09
C GLU A 57 -0.63 4.94 31.47
N GLY A 58 -1.56 5.36 32.35
CA GLY A 58 -1.24 5.78 33.73
C GLY A 58 -0.25 6.94 33.84
N GLY A 59 -0.21 7.83 32.85
CA GLY A 59 0.76 8.94 32.80
C GLY A 59 2.14 8.57 32.23
N LEU A 60 2.41 7.30 31.99
CA LEU A 60 3.63 6.80 31.37
C LEU A 60 3.43 6.59 29.87
N THR A 61 4.54 6.65 29.13
CA THR A 61 4.55 6.41 27.68
C THR A 61 5.55 5.31 27.37
N TYR A 62 5.07 4.25 26.72
CA TYR A 62 5.86 3.08 26.36
C TYR A 62 6.08 3.04 24.85
N ARG A 63 7.35 2.85 24.43
CA ARG A 63 7.65 2.55 23.02
C ARG A 63 7.34 1.09 22.77
N VAL A 64 6.60 0.85 21.71
CA VAL A 64 6.22 -0.48 21.24
C VAL A 64 6.72 -0.66 19.81
N ARG A 65 7.18 -1.86 19.49
CA ARG A 65 7.60 -2.26 18.17
C ARG A 65 6.97 -3.61 17.83
N VAL A 66 6.48 -3.72 16.61
CA VAL A 66 5.97 -4.95 16.00
C VAL A 66 6.81 -5.21 14.75
N GLU A 67 7.38 -6.39 14.62
CA GLU A 67 8.25 -6.76 13.51
C GLU A 67 7.77 -8.07 12.87
N GLN A 68 8.09 -8.25 11.57
CA GLN A 68 7.83 -9.51 10.89
C GLN A 68 8.69 -10.61 11.51
N GLY A 69 8.04 -11.65 12.00
CA GLY A 69 8.69 -12.86 12.48
C GLY A 69 8.51 -14.01 11.50
N ALA A 70 9.29 -15.07 11.68
CA ALA A 70 9.27 -16.23 10.78
C ALA A 70 7.91 -16.95 10.70
N LEU A 71 7.18 -17.03 11.80
CA LEU A 71 5.88 -17.71 11.90
C LEU A 71 4.75 -16.81 12.39
N ARG A 72 5.09 -15.75 13.10
CA ARG A 72 4.14 -14.80 13.69
C ARG A 72 4.81 -13.45 13.91
N PRO A 73 4.04 -12.36 14.02
CA PRO A 73 4.60 -11.06 14.40
C PRO A 73 5.34 -11.13 15.73
N SER A 74 6.52 -10.53 15.78
CA SER A 74 7.31 -10.36 16.98
C SER A 74 6.92 -9.07 17.67
N LEU A 75 6.61 -9.13 18.96
CA LEU A 75 6.16 -7.99 19.76
C LEU A 75 7.25 -7.60 20.78
N SER A 76 7.58 -6.32 20.85
CA SER A 76 8.47 -5.78 21.87
C SER A 76 7.91 -4.49 22.46
N CYS A 77 8.05 -4.31 23.78
CA CYS A 77 7.55 -3.15 24.50
C CYS A 77 8.54 -2.73 25.59
N ALA A 78 8.71 -1.42 25.81
CA ALA A 78 9.55 -0.88 26.86
C ALA A 78 8.94 -1.00 28.28
N CYS A 79 7.75 -1.58 28.44
CA CYS A 79 7.14 -1.85 29.74
C CYS A 79 7.81 -3.05 30.46
N PRO A 80 7.56 -3.26 31.76
CA PRO A 80 8.15 -4.38 32.51
C PRO A 80 7.82 -5.78 31.95
N LEU A 81 6.68 -5.94 31.26
CA LEU A 81 6.26 -7.21 30.65
C LEU A 81 6.93 -7.49 29.29
N ARG A 82 7.61 -6.50 28.72
CA ARG A 82 8.45 -6.55 27.51
C ARG A 82 7.79 -6.88 26.18
N GLY A 83 6.96 -7.89 26.05
CA GLY A 83 6.41 -8.31 24.76
C GLY A 83 4.92 -8.62 24.82
N ASP A 84 4.54 -9.70 25.47
CA ASP A 84 3.16 -10.15 25.56
C ASP A 84 2.36 -9.31 26.58
N CYS A 85 2.23 -8.02 26.30
CA CYS A 85 1.63 -7.04 27.17
C CYS A 85 0.48 -6.30 26.47
N PRO A 86 -0.46 -5.68 27.22
CA PRO A 86 -1.57 -4.93 26.64
C PRO A 86 -1.14 -3.81 25.68
N HIS A 87 0.02 -3.18 25.90
CA HIS A 87 0.52 -2.11 25.03
C HIS A 87 0.91 -2.65 23.65
N ALA A 88 1.60 -3.80 23.62
CA ALA A 88 2.00 -4.45 22.36
C ALA A 88 0.76 -4.91 21.58
N VAL A 89 -0.21 -5.48 22.27
CA VAL A 89 -1.51 -5.89 21.69
C VAL A 89 -2.28 -4.68 21.15
N ALA A 90 -2.33 -3.57 21.88
CA ALA A 90 -2.97 -2.35 21.41
C ALA A 90 -2.34 -1.83 20.12
N THR A 91 -1.01 -1.84 20.04
CA THR A 91 -0.28 -1.44 18.82
C THR A 91 -0.55 -2.39 17.66
N LEU A 92 -0.59 -3.71 17.91
CA LEU A 92 -0.92 -4.70 16.90
C LEU A 92 -2.33 -4.52 16.36
N ILE A 93 -3.32 -4.22 17.23
CA ILE A 93 -4.71 -3.96 16.82
C ILE A 93 -4.77 -2.72 15.92
N VAL A 94 -4.14 -1.61 16.33
CA VAL A 94 -4.12 -0.38 15.53
C VAL A 94 -3.42 -0.61 14.19
N GLY A 95 -2.27 -1.31 14.18
CA GLY A 95 -1.56 -1.66 12.95
C GLY A 95 -2.39 -2.54 12.02
N ARG A 96 -3.16 -3.49 12.57
CA ARG A 96 -4.09 -4.33 11.81
C ARG A 96 -5.20 -3.50 11.15
N GLU A 97 -5.79 -2.59 11.90
CA GLU A 97 -6.84 -1.71 11.40
C GLU A 97 -6.30 -0.77 10.31
N ASP A 98 -5.13 -0.16 10.52
CA ASP A 98 -4.46 0.68 9.52
C ASP A 98 -4.11 -0.11 8.25
N ALA A 99 -3.58 -1.33 8.39
CA ALA A 99 -3.26 -2.19 7.26
C ALA A 99 -4.52 -2.61 6.48
N ARG A 100 -5.63 -2.88 7.17
CA ARG A 100 -6.92 -3.17 6.54
C ARG A 100 -7.49 -1.96 5.82
N GLU A 101 -7.39 -0.78 6.42
CA GLU A 101 -7.86 0.46 5.80
C GLU A 101 -7.02 0.78 4.56
N LYS A 102 -5.69 0.64 4.63
CA LYS A 102 -4.83 0.79 3.44
C LYS A 102 -5.19 -0.18 2.31
N ARG A 103 -5.51 -1.44 2.64
CA ARG A 103 -6.03 -2.40 1.64
C ARG A 103 -7.40 -1.99 1.08
N ARG A 104 -8.24 -1.39 1.89
CA ARG A 104 -9.56 -0.91 1.48
C ARG A 104 -9.47 0.34 0.61
N ILE A 105 -8.43 1.15 0.85
CA ILE A 105 -8.07 2.33 0.05
C ILE A 105 -7.23 1.93 -1.19
N VAL A 106 -6.94 0.63 -1.44
CA VAL A 106 -6.53 0.23 -2.80
C VAL A 106 -7.64 0.70 -3.71
N PRO A 107 -7.38 1.76 -4.50
CA PRO A 107 -8.46 2.49 -5.13
C PRO A 107 -9.22 1.53 -6.04
N GLU A 108 -10.50 1.69 -6.12
CA GLU A 108 -11.36 0.97 -7.06
C GLU A 108 -10.79 1.00 -8.49
N TRP A 109 -10.04 2.07 -8.82
CA TRP A 109 -9.30 2.20 -10.07
C TRP A 109 -8.17 1.17 -10.24
N SER A 110 -7.47 0.72 -9.18
CA SER A 110 -6.45 -0.35 -9.31
C SER A 110 -7.09 -1.67 -9.70
N ARG A 111 -8.29 -1.96 -9.16
CA ARG A 111 -9.05 -3.15 -9.52
C ARG A 111 -9.62 -3.04 -10.92
N ILE A 112 -10.06 -1.84 -11.31
CA ILE A 112 -10.48 -1.52 -12.67
C ILE A 112 -9.28 -1.65 -13.61
N LEU A 113 -8.13 -1.09 -13.27
CA LEU A 113 -6.89 -1.24 -14.04
C LEU A 113 -6.45 -2.71 -14.16
N GLU A 114 -6.50 -3.49 -13.09
CA GLU A 114 -6.22 -4.93 -13.14
C GLU A 114 -7.22 -5.68 -14.04
N GLN A 115 -8.49 -5.33 -14.00
CA GLN A 115 -9.50 -5.88 -14.89
C GLN A 115 -9.28 -5.46 -16.34
N MET A 116 -8.87 -4.22 -16.57
CA MET A 116 -8.59 -3.69 -17.90
C MET A 116 -7.25 -4.20 -18.47
N LEU A 117 -6.23 -4.38 -17.62
CA LEU A 117 -4.92 -4.90 -18.00
C LEU A 117 -4.82 -6.43 -17.92
N GLY A 118 -5.74 -7.09 -17.21
CA GLY A 118 -5.81 -8.55 -17.05
C GLY A 118 -6.53 -9.29 -18.15
N GLY A 119 -7.12 -8.59 -19.12
CA GLY A 119 -7.59 -9.17 -20.37
C GLY A 119 -6.40 -9.65 -21.19
N ASP A 120 -6.59 -10.82 -21.81
CA ASP A 120 -5.69 -11.59 -22.64
C ASP A 120 -4.48 -10.81 -23.21
N ARG A 121 -3.32 -10.99 -22.60
CA ARG A 121 -2.08 -10.23 -22.91
C ARG A 121 -1.45 -10.59 -24.25
N ASP A 122 -2.03 -11.53 -24.98
CA ASP A 122 -1.37 -12.13 -26.15
C ASP A 122 -1.50 -11.32 -27.46
N HIS A 123 -2.20 -10.17 -27.46
CA HIS A 123 -2.48 -9.47 -28.73
C HIS A 123 -2.27 -7.98 -28.74
N LEU A 124 -1.78 -7.43 -27.65
CA LEU A 124 -1.89 -6.00 -27.47
C LEU A 124 -0.55 -5.37 -27.85
N GLY A 125 -0.58 -4.38 -28.71
CA GLY A 125 0.59 -3.63 -29.15
C GLY A 125 1.44 -3.06 -28.00
N ASP A 126 2.35 -2.18 -28.29
CA ASP A 126 3.23 -1.57 -27.30
C ASP A 126 2.43 -0.87 -26.18
N PRO A 127 2.72 -1.16 -24.90
CA PRO A 127 2.01 -0.53 -23.79
C PRO A 127 2.33 0.95 -23.70
N LEU A 128 1.32 1.74 -23.28
CA LEU A 128 1.47 3.13 -22.88
C LEU A 128 1.53 3.24 -21.35
N ALA A 129 2.25 4.21 -20.84
CA ALA A 129 2.28 4.57 -19.43
C ALA A 129 2.06 6.07 -19.25
N LEU A 130 1.58 6.46 -18.07
CA LEU A 130 1.46 7.84 -17.66
C LEU A 130 2.40 8.10 -16.49
N VAL A 131 3.18 9.16 -16.56
CA VAL A 131 4.01 9.64 -15.46
C VAL A 131 3.43 10.94 -14.96
N VAL A 132 3.32 11.06 -13.65
CA VAL A 132 2.98 12.33 -13.00
C VAL A 132 4.26 13.15 -12.90
N ASP A 133 4.32 14.25 -13.62
CA ASP A 133 5.39 15.23 -13.48
C ASP A 133 4.97 16.30 -12.46
N ALA A 134 5.65 16.28 -11.31
CA ALA A 134 5.38 17.15 -10.18
C ALA A 134 6.69 17.83 -9.68
N HIS A 135 7.59 18.17 -10.58
CA HIS A 135 8.93 18.64 -10.23
C HIS A 135 8.97 20.03 -9.58
N ASP A 136 7.99 20.90 -9.82
CA ASP A 136 7.98 22.26 -9.29
C ASP A 136 6.94 22.42 -8.16
N PRO A 137 7.36 22.75 -6.93
CA PRO A 137 6.43 23.06 -5.86
C PRO A 137 5.64 24.35 -6.19
N GLY A 138 4.34 24.19 -6.42
CA GLY A 138 3.41 25.28 -6.75
C GLY A 138 2.91 25.26 -8.20
N VAL A 139 3.36 24.33 -9.01
CA VAL A 139 2.79 24.02 -10.33
C VAL A 139 1.88 22.80 -10.21
N GLU A 140 0.72 22.84 -10.84
CA GLU A 140 -0.17 21.67 -10.88
C GLU A 140 0.56 20.48 -11.54
N PRO A 141 0.47 19.29 -10.94
CA PRO A 141 1.06 18.08 -11.51
C PRO A 141 0.52 17.84 -12.92
N SER A 142 1.40 17.57 -13.86
CA SER A 142 1.00 17.23 -15.22
C SER A 142 1.18 15.74 -15.49
N LEU A 143 0.30 15.17 -16.30
CA LEU A 143 0.42 13.79 -16.78
C LEU A 143 1.18 13.78 -18.09
N VAL A 144 2.27 13.02 -18.13
CA VAL A 144 3.10 12.87 -19.33
C VAL A 144 2.97 11.44 -19.85
N PRO A 145 2.44 11.24 -21.07
CA PRO A 145 2.36 9.92 -21.66
C PRO A 145 3.73 9.42 -22.11
N LEU A 146 3.99 8.14 -21.87
CA LEU A 146 5.19 7.44 -22.27
C LEU A 146 4.86 6.21 -23.10
N ARG A 147 5.71 5.86 -24.03
CA ARG A 147 5.67 4.60 -24.76
C ARG A 147 6.98 3.82 -24.56
N ARG A 148 6.94 2.53 -24.83
CA ARG A 148 8.14 1.69 -24.80
C ARG A 148 8.97 1.95 -26.07
N GLY A 149 10.22 2.34 -25.90
CA GLY A 149 11.16 2.50 -27.00
C GLY A 149 11.80 1.17 -27.45
N SER A 150 12.53 1.19 -28.55
CA SER A 150 13.23 0.02 -29.12
C SER A 150 14.24 -0.62 -28.15
N SER A 151 14.73 0.12 -27.16
CA SER A 151 15.63 -0.36 -26.09
C SER A 151 14.88 -0.85 -24.85
N SER A 152 13.57 -1.05 -24.92
CA SER A 152 12.69 -1.35 -23.77
C SER A 152 12.63 -0.26 -22.71
N ALA A 153 13.27 0.88 -22.90
CA ALA A 153 13.16 2.05 -22.03
C ALA A 153 11.89 2.85 -22.36
N TRP A 154 11.30 3.46 -21.33
CA TRP A 154 10.17 4.35 -21.50
C TRP A 154 10.63 5.70 -22.07
N THR A 155 9.89 6.24 -23.03
CA THR A 155 10.23 7.50 -23.71
C THR A 155 8.98 8.30 -24.06
N THR A 156 9.10 9.62 -24.05
CA THR A 156 8.08 10.57 -24.53
C THR A 156 8.03 10.67 -26.06
N LYS A 157 9.01 10.10 -26.76
CA LYS A 157 9.11 10.18 -28.22
C LYS A 157 7.91 9.50 -28.89
N ARG A 158 7.14 10.25 -29.67
CA ARG A 158 5.88 9.82 -30.32
C ARG A 158 4.79 9.39 -29.32
N ALA A 159 4.78 9.98 -28.14
CA ALA A 159 3.75 9.76 -27.13
C ALA A 159 3.29 11.07 -26.50
N SER A 160 3.42 12.21 -27.19
CA SER A 160 2.86 13.47 -26.70
C SER A 160 1.33 13.45 -26.76
N TRP A 161 0.67 14.23 -25.90
CA TRP A 161 -0.79 14.37 -25.94
C TRP A 161 -1.28 14.84 -27.33
N LEU A 162 -0.50 15.68 -28.01
CA LEU A 162 -0.78 16.10 -29.37
C LEU A 162 -0.76 14.92 -30.36
N ASP A 163 0.20 14.01 -30.23
CA ASP A 163 0.27 12.80 -31.05
C ASP A 163 -0.89 11.86 -30.75
N LEU A 164 -1.30 11.78 -29.49
CA LEU A 164 -2.38 10.90 -29.02
C LEU A 164 -3.79 11.46 -29.28
N THR A 165 -3.97 12.77 -29.43
CA THR A 165 -5.27 13.42 -29.64
C THR A 165 -5.49 13.91 -31.08
N ALA A 166 -4.47 13.91 -31.94
CA ALA A 166 -4.57 14.35 -33.31
C ALA A 166 -5.46 13.43 -34.17
N THR A 167 -6.15 14.01 -35.14
CA THR A 167 -7.08 13.33 -36.03
C THR A 167 -6.39 12.30 -36.96
N GLN A 168 -5.07 12.27 -37.01
CA GLN A 168 -4.26 11.31 -37.81
C GLN A 168 -3.77 10.10 -36.99
N TRP A 169 -4.57 9.62 -36.13
CA TRP A 169 -4.27 8.55 -35.16
C TRP A 169 -3.79 7.24 -35.79
N ALA A 170 -4.29 6.88 -36.96
CA ALA A 170 -4.02 5.56 -37.56
C ALA A 170 -2.53 5.29 -37.79
N SER A 171 -1.70 6.31 -38.00
CA SER A 171 -0.26 6.13 -38.22
C SER A 171 0.61 6.22 -36.98
N VAL A 172 0.10 6.81 -35.90
CA VAL A 172 0.84 7.00 -34.65
C VAL A 172 0.54 5.89 -33.64
N THR A 173 -0.68 5.39 -33.67
CA THR A 173 -1.14 4.31 -32.80
C THR A 173 -0.91 2.91 -33.36
N ASP A 174 -0.35 2.82 -34.58
CA ASP A 174 0.01 1.54 -35.18
C ASP A 174 1.04 0.82 -34.28
N GLY A 175 0.65 -0.34 -33.78
CA GLY A 175 1.44 -1.11 -32.84
C GLY A 175 1.27 -0.74 -31.36
N LEU A 176 0.43 0.23 -30.99
CA LEU A 176 0.08 0.50 -29.59
C LEU A 176 -1.13 -0.32 -29.12
N ASP A 177 -1.19 -0.61 -27.84
CA ASP A 177 -2.34 -1.28 -27.24
C ASP A 177 -3.63 -0.45 -27.41
N PRO A 178 -4.64 -0.96 -28.13
CA PRO A 178 -5.86 -0.20 -28.40
C PRO A 178 -6.66 0.13 -27.15
N THR A 179 -6.54 -0.67 -26.11
CA THR A 179 -7.22 -0.42 -24.81
C THR A 179 -6.62 0.80 -24.13
N HIS A 180 -5.28 0.90 -24.11
CA HIS A 180 -4.59 2.05 -23.55
C HIS A 180 -4.85 3.34 -24.35
N VAL A 181 -4.94 3.20 -25.65
CA VAL A 181 -5.29 4.32 -26.54
C VAL A 181 -6.70 4.82 -26.28
N SER A 182 -7.67 3.93 -26.09
CA SER A 182 -9.07 4.29 -25.77
C SER A 182 -9.17 5.04 -24.44
N LEU A 183 -8.48 4.54 -23.42
CA LEU A 183 -8.44 5.19 -22.09
C LEU A 183 -7.91 6.61 -22.12
N MET A 184 -6.88 6.86 -22.94
CA MET A 184 -6.32 8.20 -23.09
C MET A 184 -7.19 9.17 -23.89
N ARG A 185 -8.20 8.67 -24.59
CA ARG A 185 -9.17 9.50 -25.34
C ARG A 185 -10.34 9.98 -24.49
N GLU A 186 -10.68 9.23 -23.46
CA GLU A 186 -11.86 9.48 -22.63
C GLU A 186 -11.56 10.32 -21.39
N GLY A 187 -10.29 10.54 -21.06
CA GLY A 187 -9.82 11.37 -19.95
C GLY A 187 -9.36 12.74 -20.41
#